data_53a2b7573b8f583cb941b6061994f526
#
_entry.id   53a2b7573b8f583cb941b6061994f526
#
_cell.length_a   1.000
_cell.length_b   1.000
_cell.length_c   1.000
_cell.angle_alpha   90.00
_cell.angle_beta   90.00
_cell.angle_gamma   90.00
#
_symmetry.space_group_name_H-M   'P 1'
#
loop_
_entity.id
_entity.type
_entity.pdbx_description
1 polymer ?
#
loop_
_entity_poly.entity_id
_entity_poly.type
_entity_poly.pdbx_seq_one_letter_code
_entity_poly.pdbx_strand_id
1 'polypeptide(L)'
;RAIIMQITGKRLDELINSEKFFSEDEKNSFLEGLKVDRKKGYCFTKGQVDKGLIGFAVSISNKKLGIEASLSSIFNSSDFLLEHEPVIYANLTSYGSLIEKYINEIFNDIQNYHHKPN
;
A
#
# COMPACT_ATOMS: atom_id res chain seq x y z
N ARG A 1 -3.06 2.36 -5.36
CA ARG A 1 -1.67 2.12 -5.85
C ARG A 1 -0.78 1.40 -4.83
N ALA A 2 -1.03 1.58 -3.51
CA ALA A 2 -0.16 1.00 -2.49
C ALA A 2 -0.05 -0.53 -2.58
N ILE A 3 -1.14 -1.22 -2.83
CA ILE A 3 -1.15 -2.68 -3.00
C ILE A 3 -0.37 -3.06 -4.27
N ILE A 4 -0.59 -2.34 -5.36
CA ILE A 4 0.03 -2.62 -6.67
C ILE A 4 1.54 -2.38 -6.64
N MET A 5 2.04 -1.50 -5.78
CA MET A 5 3.48 -1.26 -5.61
C MET A 5 4.29 -2.55 -5.39
N GLN A 6 3.68 -3.56 -4.79
CA GLN A 6 4.33 -4.83 -4.45
C GLN A 6 4.29 -5.84 -5.58
N ILE A 7 3.45 -5.60 -6.58
CA ILE A 7 3.20 -6.53 -7.67
C ILE A 7 4.12 -6.18 -8.83
N THR A 8 4.85 -7.16 -9.34
CA THR A 8 5.82 -6.97 -10.43
C THR A 8 5.64 -8.04 -11.51
N GLY A 9 6.35 -7.84 -12.63
CA GLY A 9 6.44 -8.81 -13.71
C GLY A 9 5.13 -9.09 -14.40
N LYS A 10 4.92 -10.36 -14.75
CA LYS A 10 3.74 -10.81 -15.49
C LYS A 10 2.43 -10.51 -14.79
N ARG A 11 2.39 -10.67 -13.46
CA ARG A 11 1.18 -10.39 -12.67
C ARG A 11 0.80 -8.92 -12.75
N LEU A 12 1.77 -8.01 -12.72
CA LEU A 12 1.52 -6.59 -12.90
C LEU A 12 0.95 -6.31 -14.29
N ASP A 13 1.55 -6.89 -15.34
CA ASP A 13 1.08 -6.71 -16.70
C ASP A 13 -0.37 -7.21 -16.87
N GLU A 14 -0.70 -8.35 -16.29
CA GLU A 14 -2.06 -8.87 -16.30
C GLU A 14 -3.05 -7.94 -15.62
N LEU A 15 -2.69 -7.40 -14.46
CA LEU A 15 -3.53 -6.45 -13.73
C LEU A 15 -3.71 -5.14 -14.51
N ILE A 16 -2.66 -4.59 -15.07
CA ILE A 16 -2.72 -3.36 -15.86
C ILE A 16 -3.60 -3.57 -17.09
N ASN A 17 -3.47 -4.70 -17.76
CA ASN A 17 -4.26 -5.02 -18.94
C ASN A 17 -5.73 -5.29 -18.62
N SER A 18 -6.05 -5.74 -17.40
CA SER A 18 -7.43 -5.97 -16.96
C SER A 18 -8.14 -4.68 -16.55
N GLU A 19 -7.40 -3.63 -16.19
CA GLU A 19 -7.98 -2.35 -15.79
C GLU A 19 -8.49 -1.57 -17.00
N LYS A 20 -9.62 -0.89 -16.78
CA LYS A 20 -10.21 -0.02 -17.81
C LYS A 20 -9.72 1.40 -17.62
N PHE A 21 -8.74 1.78 -18.41
CA PHE A 21 -8.29 3.17 -18.47
C PHE A 21 -9.08 3.92 -19.55
N PHE A 22 -9.38 5.20 -19.32
CA PHE A 22 -10.08 6.03 -20.30
C PHE A 22 -9.21 6.33 -21.52
N SER A 23 -7.90 6.37 -21.36
CA SER A 23 -6.95 6.67 -22.43
C SER A 23 -5.58 6.06 -22.13
N GLU A 24 -4.73 6.01 -23.18
CA GLU A 24 -3.32 5.65 -23.01
C GLU A 24 -2.58 6.65 -22.12
N ASP A 25 -2.94 7.94 -22.18
CA ASP A 25 -2.35 8.97 -21.32
C ASP A 25 -2.67 8.70 -19.84
N GLU A 26 -3.89 8.29 -19.52
CA GLU A 26 -4.28 7.92 -18.16
C GLU A 26 -3.48 6.71 -17.68
N LYS A 27 -3.33 5.70 -18.52
CA LYS A 27 -2.53 4.51 -18.22
C LYS A 27 -1.07 4.88 -17.96
N ASN A 28 -0.48 5.71 -18.81
CA ASN A 28 0.90 6.16 -18.68
C ASN A 28 1.10 6.97 -17.39
N SER A 29 0.16 7.86 -17.06
CA SER A 29 0.19 8.62 -15.81
C SER A 29 0.15 7.71 -14.58
N PHE A 30 -0.68 6.68 -14.63
CA PHE A 30 -0.76 5.67 -13.56
C PHE A 30 0.58 4.95 -13.38
N LEU A 31 1.19 4.50 -14.48
CA LEU A 31 2.47 3.78 -14.44
C LEU A 31 3.62 4.67 -13.93
N GLU A 32 3.65 5.93 -14.34
CA GLU A 32 4.64 6.90 -13.83
C GLU A 32 4.45 7.16 -12.33
N GLY A 33 3.21 7.32 -11.89
CA GLY A 33 2.90 7.45 -10.45
C GLY A 33 3.35 6.23 -9.66
N LEU A 34 3.18 5.04 -10.20
CA LEU A 34 3.61 3.79 -9.58
C LEU A 34 5.13 3.72 -9.43
N LYS A 35 5.89 4.18 -10.41
CA LYS A 35 7.36 4.25 -10.34
C LYS A 35 7.81 5.20 -9.22
N VAL A 36 7.19 6.36 -9.13
CA VAL A 36 7.47 7.34 -8.07
C VAL A 36 7.17 6.75 -6.69
N ASP A 37 6.03 6.10 -6.54
CA ASP A 37 5.61 5.48 -5.28
C ASP A 37 6.61 4.39 -4.86
N ARG A 38 7.05 3.55 -5.79
CA ARG A 38 8.05 2.50 -5.51
C ARG A 38 9.38 3.08 -5.05
N LYS A 39 9.81 4.16 -5.68
CA LYS A 39 11.06 4.85 -5.31
C LYS A 39 10.98 5.45 -3.92
N LYS A 40 9.85 6.04 -3.55
CA LYS A 40 9.63 6.64 -2.24
C LYS A 40 9.35 5.60 -1.16
N GLY A 41 8.74 4.47 -1.51
CA GLY A 41 8.30 3.44 -0.57
C GLY A 41 6.91 3.67 -0.01
N TYR A 42 6.18 4.69 -0.47
CA TYR A 42 4.80 4.98 -0.08
C TYR A 42 4.05 5.68 -1.20
N CYS A 43 2.72 5.63 -1.13
CA CYS A 43 1.86 6.38 -2.04
C CYS A 43 1.45 7.70 -1.41
N PHE A 44 1.52 8.75 -2.19
CA PHE A 44 1.02 10.07 -1.83
C PHE A 44 -0.02 10.50 -2.86
N THR A 45 -1.19 10.92 -2.38
CA THR A 45 -2.26 11.43 -3.25
C THR A 45 -2.73 12.78 -2.76
N LYS A 46 -2.94 13.70 -3.69
CA LYS A 46 -3.47 15.03 -3.38
C LYS A 46 -4.62 15.34 -4.33
N GLY A 47 -5.83 15.41 -3.76
CA GLY A 47 -7.03 15.78 -4.50
C GLY A 47 -7.49 14.77 -5.54
N GLN A 48 -7.02 13.52 -5.51
CA GLN A 48 -7.39 12.51 -6.51
C GLN A 48 -8.76 11.90 -6.26
N VAL A 49 -9.16 11.77 -5.00
CA VAL A 49 -10.49 11.27 -4.61
C VAL A 49 -11.40 12.44 -4.30
N ASP A 50 -10.89 13.40 -3.53
CA ASP A 50 -11.57 14.64 -3.16
C ASP A 50 -10.53 15.75 -3.14
N LYS A 51 -10.86 16.91 -3.72
CA LYS A 51 -9.93 18.04 -3.86
C LYS A 51 -9.37 18.56 -2.53
N GLY A 52 -10.13 18.39 -1.45
CA GLY A 52 -9.73 18.83 -0.12
C GLY A 52 -8.92 17.82 0.68
N LEU A 53 -8.61 16.65 0.13
CA LEU A 53 -7.98 15.56 0.85
C LEU A 53 -6.58 15.22 0.35
N ILE A 54 -5.72 14.87 1.30
CA ILE A 54 -4.38 14.35 1.06
C ILE A 54 -4.30 12.97 1.69
N GLY A 55 -3.81 11.99 0.95
CA GLY A 55 -3.68 10.63 1.42
C GLY A 55 -2.25 10.12 1.35
N PHE A 56 -1.88 9.34 2.35
CA PHE A 56 -0.64 8.56 2.39
C PHE A 56 -0.98 7.10 2.57
N ALA A 57 -0.26 6.23 1.92
CA ALA A 57 -0.46 4.79 2.08
C ALA A 57 0.86 4.04 1.98
N VAL A 58 1.01 3.03 2.83
CA VAL A 58 2.11 2.07 2.77
C VAL A 58 1.55 0.68 2.49
N SER A 59 2.36 -0.16 1.87
CA SER A 59 1.98 -1.54 1.57
C SER A 59 2.19 -2.44 2.77
N ILE A 60 1.27 -3.40 2.94
CA ILE A 60 1.39 -4.48 3.90
C ILE A 60 1.29 -5.78 3.11
N SER A 61 2.27 -6.68 3.26
CA SER A 61 2.24 -7.94 2.53
C SER A 61 2.64 -9.10 3.43
N ASN A 62 2.05 -10.26 3.13
CA ASN A 62 2.49 -11.52 3.68
C ASN A 62 2.34 -12.59 2.60
N LYS A 63 3.47 -12.97 2.00
CA LYS A 63 3.48 -13.93 0.89
C LYS A 63 3.00 -15.31 1.29
N LYS A 64 3.31 -15.74 2.52
CA LYS A 64 2.89 -17.06 3.02
C LYS A 64 1.37 -17.18 3.10
N LEU A 65 0.69 -16.09 3.46
CA LEU A 65 -0.77 -16.06 3.60
C LEU A 65 -1.48 -15.49 2.38
N GLY A 66 -0.74 -15.03 1.38
CA GLY A 66 -1.31 -14.38 0.20
C GLY A 66 -1.97 -13.05 0.52
N ILE A 67 -1.51 -12.35 1.56
CA ILE A 67 -2.07 -11.06 1.96
C ILE A 67 -1.35 -9.94 1.21
N GLU A 68 -2.17 -9.11 0.53
CA GLU A 68 -1.74 -7.87 -0.11
C GLU A 68 -2.70 -6.79 0.34
N ALA A 69 -2.24 -5.90 1.21
CA ALA A 69 -3.07 -4.86 1.83
C ALA A 69 -2.31 -3.54 1.91
N SER A 70 -2.97 -2.51 2.38
CA SER A 70 -2.34 -1.22 2.64
C SER A 70 -2.85 -0.62 3.94
N LEU A 71 -2.02 0.20 4.55
CA LEU A 71 -2.37 1.07 5.66
C LEU A 71 -2.30 2.51 5.16
N SER A 72 -3.35 3.29 5.37
CA SER A 72 -3.41 4.66 4.87
C SER A 72 -3.84 5.64 5.95
N SER A 73 -3.43 6.90 5.75
CA SER A 73 -3.86 8.05 6.54
C SER A 73 -4.39 9.11 5.59
N ILE A 74 -5.49 9.73 5.95
CA ILE A 74 -6.13 10.78 5.14
C ILE A 74 -6.24 12.04 5.98
N PHE A 75 -5.83 13.15 5.40
CA PHE A 75 -5.81 14.47 6.05
C PHE A 75 -6.55 15.49 5.21
N ASN A 76 -7.12 16.51 5.86
CA ASN A 76 -7.57 17.70 5.15
C ASN A 76 -6.35 18.46 4.63
N SER A 77 -6.42 18.92 3.39
CA SER A 77 -5.30 19.63 2.76
C SER A 77 -4.94 20.93 3.49
N SER A 78 -5.92 21.56 4.18
CA SER A 78 -5.70 22.76 4.96
C SER A 78 -4.84 22.54 6.21
N ASP A 79 -4.81 21.31 6.73
CA ASP A 79 -4.07 20.95 7.94
C ASP A 79 -2.69 20.37 7.64
N PHE A 80 -2.38 20.18 6.35
CA PHE A 80 -1.14 19.53 5.92
C PHE A 80 -0.04 20.52 5.59
N LEU A 81 1.15 20.28 6.14
CA LEU A 81 2.38 20.98 5.79
C LEU A 81 3.38 19.96 5.23
N LEU A 82 4.20 20.38 4.26
CA LEU A 82 5.21 19.51 3.64
C LEU A 82 6.18 18.91 4.67
N GLU A 83 6.47 19.61 5.73
CA GLU A 83 7.36 19.13 6.80
C GLU A 83 6.78 17.92 7.55
N HIS A 84 5.47 17.67 7.45
CA HIS A 84 4.81 16.52 8.07
C HIS A 84 5.03 15.23 7.29
N GLU A 85 5.35 15.29 6.02
CA GLU A 85 5.46 14.12 5.15
C GLU A 85 6.42 13.04 5.69
N PRO A 86 7.67 13.37 6.10
CA PRO A 86 8.56 12.34 6.63
C PRO A 86 8.07 11.69 7.92
N VAL A 87 7.41 12.47 8.79
CA VAL A 87 6.88 11.96 10.07
C VAL A 87 5.71 11.01 9.81
N ILE A 88 4.81 11.38 8.91
CA ILE A 88 3.65 10.54 8.54
C ILE A 88 4.13 9.23 7.92
N TYR A 89 5.08 9.30 7.01
CA TYR A 89 5.66 8.12 6.38
C TYR A 89 6.31 7.19 7.41
N ALA A 90 7.13 7.74 8.30
CA ALA A 90 7.81 6.97 9.34
C ALA A 90 6.79 6.26 10.25
N ASN A 91 5.73 6.95 10.67
CA ASN A 91 4.69 6.38 11.50
C ASN A 91 3.91 5.27 10.77
N LEU A 92 3.51 5.51 9.53
CA LEU A 92 2.81 4.49 8.73
C LEU A 92 3.67 3.25 8.53
N THR A 93 4.96 3.43 8.25
CA THR A 93 5.90 2.32 8.07
C THR A 93 6.04 1.51 9.35
N SER A 94 6.16 2.18 10.51
CA SER A 94 6.25 1.51 11.81
C SER A 94 5.00 0.73 12.14
N TYR A 95 3.82 1.31 11.96
CA TYR A 95 2.55 0.61 12.21
C TYR A 95 2.31 -0.52 11.20
N GLY A 96 2.68 -0.32 9.94
CA GLY A 96 2.59 -1.36 8.93
C GLY A 96 3.44 -2.57 9.29
N SER A 97 4.67 -2.36 9.72
CA SER A 97 5.58 -3.42 10.18
C SER A 97 5.04 -4.15 11.40
N LEU A 98 4.42 -3.42 12.31
CA LEU A 98 3.79 -4.01 13.52
C LEU A 98 2.60 -4.89 13.13
N ILE A 99 1.78 -4.46 12.19
CA ILE A 99 0.66 -5.25 11.67
C ILE A 99 1.17 -6.53 11.02
N GLU A 100 2.21 -6.46 10.20
CA GLU A 100 2.82 -7.63 9.57
C GLU A 100 3.34 -8.63 10.61
N LYS A 101 3.96 -8.13 11.66
CA LYS A 101 4.42 -8.95 12.78
C LYS A 101 3.26 -9.68 13.47
N TYR A 102 2.17 -8.99 13.78
CA TYR A 102 1.00 -9.59 14.39
C TYR A 102 0.33 -10.63 13.50
N ILE A 103 0.26 -10.38 12.20
CA ILE A 103 -0.26 -11.36 11.24
C ILE A 103 0.55 -12.65 11.29
N ASN A 104 1.88 -12.56 11.32
CA ASN A 104 2.77 -13.72 11.43
C ASN A 104 2.58 -14.46 12.75
N GLU A 105 2.43 -13.74 13.87
CA GLU A 105 2.19 -14.35 15.18
C GLU A 105 0.86 -15.12 15.22
N ILE A 106 -0.21 -14.52 14.71
CA ILE A 106 -1.52 -15.17 14.63
C ILE A 106 -1.43 -16.45 13.78
N PHE A 107 -0.75 -16.37 12.63
CA PHE A 107 -0.56 -17.53 11.76
C PHE A 107 0.20 -18.65 12.45
N ASN A 108 1.27 -18.33 13.15
CA ASN A 108 2.06 -19.31 13.90
C ASN A 108 1.24 -19.94 15.03
N ASP A 109 0.44 -19.15 15.74
CA ASP A 109 -0.43 -19.65 16.79
C ASP A 109 -1.49 -20.62 16.24
N ILE A 110 -2.09 -20.30 15.10
CA ILE A 110 -3.05 -21.18 14.42
C ILE A 110 -2.39 -22.48 14.00
N GLN A 111 -1.19 -22.41 13.41
CA GLN A 111 -0.41 -23.59 13.03
C GLN A 111 -0.09 -24.48 14.21
N ASN A 112 0.36 -23.89 15.30
CA ASN A 112 0.69 -24.62 16.52
C ASN A 112 -0.55 -25.27 17.14
N TYR A 113 -1.69 -24.60 17.13
CA TYR A 113 -2.96 -25.14 17.62
C TYR A 113 -3.37 -26.39 16.84
N HIS A 114 -3.29 -26.36 15.51
CA HIS A 114 -3.67 -27.48 14.67
C HIS A 114 -2.70 -28.66 14.72
N HIS A 115 -1.45 -28.44 15.13
CA HIS A 115 -0.41 -29.47 15.22
C HIS A 115 -0.21 -30.02 16.63
N LYS A 116 -0.91 -29.50 17.63
CA LYS A 116 -0.84 -30.06 18.98
C LYS A 116 -1.53 -31.41 19.03
N PRO A 117 -0.84 -32.46 19.54
CA PRO A 117 -1.51 -33.72 19.80
C PRO A 117 -2.58 -33.56 20.90
N ASN A 118 -3.71 -34.15 20.65
CA ASN A 118 -4.80 -34.17 21.65
C ASN A 118 -4.44 -35.04 22.85
#